data_c2655e96c59bde2a3a1c0101235a5c05
#
_entry.id   c2655e96c59bde2a3a1c0101235a5c05
#
_cell.length_a   1.000
_cell.length_b   1.000
_cell.length_c   1.000
_cell.angle_alpha   90.00
_cell.angle_beta   90.00
_cell.angle_gamma   90.00
#
_symmetry.space_group_name_H-M   'P 1'
#
loop_
_entity.id
_entity.type
_entity.pdbx_description
1 polymer ?
#
loop_
_entity_poly.entity_id
_entity_poly.type
_entity_poly.pdbx_seq_one_letter_code
_entity_poly.pdbx_strand_id
1 'polypeptide(L)'
;MINDLGIDKSWTDAGLNLDLIRKVLDVIKEKRKTAEILPKQEDILNALKLCPFDKVKVLIIGQDPYPSAEHAHGLAFSSLSNNTPASLKNIFKKLEQDFGCKHNTNLLTAWEKQGVLLLNTALTFEGKDTKLLREHTKLWAPVIENIYTILRKRGNLIIMRWGSHAQNVKFGGKIFNWGEGNIGITVFDTTHPSPLSAHRGFMTSNQFIECNRILGNDAVNWGT
;
A
#
# COMPACT_ATOMS: atom_id res chain seq x y z
N MET A 1 16.50 12.27 -7.98
CA MET A 1 16.04 13.65 -7.65
C MET A 1 14.62 13.56 -7.10
N ILE A 2 14.27 14.38 -6.12
CA ILE A 2 12.92 14.47 -5.54
C ILE A 2 12.26 15.79 -5.96
N ASN A 3 10.93 15.83 -6.04
CA ASN A 3 10.16 17.03 -6.31
C ASN A 3 9.80 17.79 -5.01
N ASP A 4 9.02 18.87 -5.13
CA ASP A 4 8.55 19.70 -4.02
C ASP A 4 7.69 18.97 -2.98
N LEU A 5 7.09 17.81 -3.34
CA LEU A 5 6.35 16.93 -2.43
C LEU A 5 7.24 15.85 -1.78
N GLY A 6 8.54 15.84 -2.08
CA GLY A 6 9.48 14.84 -1.59
C GLY A 6 9.37 13.47 -2.29
N ILE A 7 8.60 13.36 -3.38
CA ILE A 7 8.42 12.15 -4.16
C ILE A 7 9.57 12.01 -5.16
N ASP A 8 10.08 10.79 -5.35
CA ASP A 8 11.14 10.54 -6.33
C ASP A 8 10.70 10.91 -7.76
N LYS A 9 11.61 11.51 -8.52
CA LYS A 9 11.34 11.99 -9.89
C LYS A 9 10.85 10.89 -10.83
N SER A 10 11.24 9.63 -10.62
CA SER A 10 10.79 8.51 -11.46
C SER A 10 9.27 8.37 -11.52
N TRP A 11 8.55 8.77 -10.47
CA TRP A 11 7.08 8.81 -10.48
C TRP A 11 6.51 9.83 -11.45
N THR A 12 7.08 11.05 -11.48
CA THR A 12 6.62 12.10 -12.41
C THR A 12 7.03 11.82 -13.85
N ASP A 13 8.20 11.26 -14.05
CA ASP A 13 8.68 10.82 -15.38
C ASP A 13 7.78 9.71 -15.94
N ALA A 14 7.19 8.87 -15.08
CA ALA A 14 6.22 7.84 -15.45
C ALA A 14 4.80 8.38 -15.70
N GLY A 15 4.53 9.64 -15.39
CA GLY A 15 3.21 10.28 -15.59
C GLY A 15 2.36 10.42 -14.33
N LEU A 16 2.97 10.39 -13.13
CA LEU A 16 2.26 10.73 -11.90
C LEU A 16 1.82 12.20 -11.95
N ASN A 17 0.53 12.43 -11.80
CA ASN A 17 -0.04 13.77 -11.85
C ASN A 17 0.01 14.44 -10.46
N LEU A 18 1.00 15.31 -10.24
CA LEU A 18 1.19 16.02 -8.98
C LEU A 18 0.06 16.99 -8.68
N ASP A 19 -0.63 17.55 -9.69
CA ASP A 19 -1.72 18.49 -9.46
C ASP A 19 -2.95 17.82 -8.85
N LEU A 20 -3.20 16.54 -9.16
CA LEU A 20 -4.21 15.74 -8.45
C LEU A 20 -3.84 15.60 -6.98
N ILE A 21 -2.58 15.32 -6.68
CA ILE A 21 -2.09 15.17 -5.30
C ILE A 21 -2.23 16.50 -4.55
N ARG A 22 -1.77 17.61 -5.14
CA ARG A 22 -1.86 18.95 -4.51
C ARG A 22 -3.30 19.33 -4.18
N LYS A 23 -4.24 19.14 -5.13
CA LYS A 23 -5.67 19.40 -4.89
C LYS A 23 -6.21 18.61 -3.69
N VAL A 24 -5.85 17.36 -3.57
CA VAL A 24 -6.28 16.54 -2.42
C VAL A 24 -5.63 17.03 -1.13
N LEU A 25 -4.32 17.33 -1.15
CA LEU A 25 -3.61 17.83 0.03
C LEU A 25 -4.17 19.16 0.52
N ASP A 26 -4.61 20.05 -0.38
CA ASP A 26 -5.26 21.31 -0.02
C ASP A 26 -6.59 21.05 0.71
N VAL A 27 -7.41 20.12 0.23
CA VAL A 27 -8.65 19.71 0.92
C VAL A 27 -8.33 19.13 2.30
N ILE A 28 -7.33 18.26 2.41
CA ILE A 28 -6.90 17.67 3.69
C ILE A 28 -6.41 18.74 4.66
N LYS A 29 -5.64 19.72 4.17
CA LYS A 29 -5.16 20.86 4.98
C LYS A 29 -6.32 21.65 5.57
N GLU A 30 -7.37 21.93 4.79
CA GLU A 30 -8.56 22.61 5.28
C GLU A 30 -9.31 21.76 6.33
N LYS A 31 -9.51 20.48 6.06
CA LYS A 31 -10.16 19.55 7.00
C LYS A 31 -9.41 19.46 8.35
N ARG A 32 -8.07 19.50 8.34
CA ARG A 32 -7.23 19.49 9.57
C ARG A 32 -7.47 20.67 10.51
N LYS A 33 -8.12 21.73 10.05
CA LYS A 33 -8.50 22.87 10.94
C LYS A 33 -9.58 22.49 11.95
N THR A 34 -10.38 21.47 11.67
CA THR A 34 -11.56 21.08 12.45
C THR A 34 -11.57 19.61 12.86
N ALA A 35 -10.68 18.79 12.29
CA ALA A 35 -10.64 17.35 12.53
C ALA A 35 -9.21 16.82 12.64
N GLU A 36 -9.04 15.76 13.44
CA GLU A 36 -7.80 14.97 13.44
C GLU A 36 -7.78 14.05 12.22
N ILE A 37 -6.79 14.22 11.36
CA ILE A 37 -6.60 13.40 10.16
C ILE A 37 -5.26 12.70 10.23
N LEU A 38 -5.26 11.39 10.04
CA LEU A 38 -4.08 10.54 10.05
C LEU A 38 -3.68 10.12 8.62
N PRO A 39 -2.40 9.85 8.39
CA PRO A 39 -1.24 10.11 9.23
C PRO A 39 -0.90 11.60 9.32
N LYS A 40 0.22 11.98 9.94
CA LYS A 40 0.75 13.36 9.91
C LYS A 40 0.93 13.82 8.46
N GLN A 41 0.90 15.14 8.25
CA GLN A 41 0.97 15.74 6.91
C GLN A 41 2.20 15.31 6.10
N GLU A 42 3.35 15.26 6.75
CA GLU A 42 4.63 14.85 6.18
C GLU A 42 4.67 13.38 5.76
N ASP A 43 3.83 12.54 6.37
CA ASP A 43 3.81 11.09 6.17
C ASP A 43 2.82 10.60 5.11
N ILE A 44 1.87 11.45 4.68
CA ILE A 44 0.77 11.04 3.77
C ILE A 44 1.29 10.32 2.52
N LEU A 45 2.41 10.79 1.97
CA LEU A 45 2.96 10.31 0.71
C LEU A 45 4.16 9.38 0.89
N ASN A 46 4.39 8.83 2.09
CA ASN A 46 5.59 8.03 2.38
C ASN A 46 5.73 6.81 1.47
N ALA A 47 4.65 6.14 1.07
CA ALA A 47 4.71 5.05 0.11
C ALA A 47 5.38 5.46 -1.22
N LEU A 48 5.10 6.68 -1.72
CA LEU A 48 5.69 7.19 -2.96
C LEU A 48 7.09 7.79 -2.75
N LYS A 49 7.38 8.28 -1.55
CA LYS A 49 8.69 8.85 -1.20
C LYS A 49 9.76 7.79 -0.99
N LEU A 50 9.38 6.67 -0.37
CA LEU A 50 10.30 5.62 0.04
C LEU A 50 10.53 4.56 -1.03
N CYS A 51 9.58 4.39 -1.96
CA CYS A 51 9.67 3.45 -3.06
C CYS A 51 9.67 4.20 -4.41
N PRO A 52 10.82 4.43 -5.06
CA PRO A 52 10.89 5.02 -6.40
C PRO A 52 10.12 4.16 -7.42
N PHE A 53 9.47 4.80 -8.41
CA PHE A 53 8.64 4.11 -9.40
C PHE A 53 9.40 3.02 -10.18
N ASP A 54 10.61 3.31 -10.58
CA ASP A 54 11.48 2.39 -11.34
C ASP A 54 11.94 1.18 -10.51
N LYS A 55 11.85 1.26 -9.18
CA LYS A 55 12.19 0.17 -8.25
C LYS A 55 10.99 -0.68 -7.86
N VAL A 56 9.76 -0.22 -8.08
CA VAL A 56 8.55 -0.98 -7.68
C VAL A 56 8.53 -2.33 -8.40
N LYS A 57 8.58 -3.42 -7.67
CA LYS A 57 8.45 -4.79 -8.19
C LYS A 57 7.28 -5.56 -7.57
N VAL A 58 6.84 -5.14 -6.37
CA VAL A 58 5.66 -5.69 -5.68
C VAL A 58 4.77 -4.54 -5.23
N LEU A 59 3.47 -4.66 -5.44
CA LEU A 59 2.44 -3.78 -4.88
C LEU A 59 1.61 -4.56 -3.86
N ILE A 60 1.56 -4.08 -2.62
CA ILE A 60 0.63 -4.58 -1.60
C ILE A 60 -0.43 -3.51 -1.36
N ILE A 61 -1.70 -3.86 -1.57
CA ILE A 61 -2.82 -2.92 -1.50
C ILE A 61 -3.44 -2.95 -0.10
N GLY A 62 -3.34 -1.83 0.62
CA GLY A 62 -4.07 -1.56 1.85
C GLY A 62 -5.35 -0.77 1.61
N GLN A 63 -6.18 -0.63 2.64
CA GLN A 63 -7.42 0.14 2.58
C GLN A 63 -7.21 1.59 2.98
N ASP A 64 -6.80 1.82 4.22
CA ASP A 64 -6.71 3.11 4.89
C ASP A 64 -5.61 3.08 5.97
N PRO A 65 -5.16 4.24 6.47
CA PRO A 65 -4.25 4.32 7.60
C PRO A 65 -4.85 3.74 8.88
N TYR A 66 -4.01 3.27 9.79
CA TYR A 66 -4.46 2.91 11.14
C TYR A 66 -5.16 4.10 11.82
N PRO A 67 -6.20 3.83 12.64
CA PRO A 67 -6.97 4.86 13.34
C PRO A 67 -6.28 5.39 14.60
N SER A 68 -4.95 5.45 14.60
CA SER A 68 -4.13 5.97 15.70
C SER A 68 -2.83 6.57 15.16
N ALA A 69 -2.48 7.74 15.66
CA ALA A 69 -1.22 8.42 15.33
C ALA A 69 0.02 7.65 15.77
N GLU A 70 -0.10 6.75 16.75
CA GLU A 70 0.99 5.87 17.17
C GLU A 70 1.35 4.81 16.13
N HIS A 71 0.44 4.51 15.20
CA HIS A 71 0.62 3.48 14.19
C HIS A 71 0.81 4.05 12.80
N ALA A 72 -0.03 5.03 12.42
CA ALA A 72 -0.14 5.51 11.04
C ALA A 72 1.05 6.37 10.64
N HIS A 73 1.74 5.99 9.56
CA HIS A 73 2.86 6.75 8.98
C HIS A 73 2.94 6.68 7.45
N GLY A 74 1.81 6.46 6.79
CA GLY A 74 1.70 6.53 5.32
C GLY A 74 2.03 5.25 4.56
N LEU A 75 2.41 4.16 5.24
CA LEU A 75 2.63 2.84 4.63
C LEU A 75 1.52 1.86 5.03
N ALA A 76 0.96 1.15 4.07
CA ALA A 76 -0.03 0.11 4.33
C ALA A 76 0.55 -1.00 5.23
N PHE A 77 -0.20 -1.43 6.24
CA PHE A 77 0.14 -2.46 7.23
C PHE A 77 1.31 -2.15 8.16
N SER A 78 2.18 -1.20 7.84
CA SER A 78 3.33 -0.80 8.65
C SER A 78 2.92 0.06 9.85
N SER A 79 3.64 -0.04 10.96
CA SER A 79 3.30 0.66 12.20
C SER A 79 4.53 1.26 12.88
N LEU A 80 4.38 2.49 13.42
CA LEU A 80 5.39 3.13 14.27
C LEU A 80 5.42 2.55 15.69
N SER A 81 4.31 1.99 16.16
CA SER A 81 4.17 1.48 17.52
C SER A 81 4.92 0.17 17.72
N ASN A 82 5.48 0.00 18.91
CA ASN A 82 6.03 -1.29 19.35
C ASN A 82 4.93 -2.34 19.61
N ASN A 83 3.68 -1.92 19.77
CA ASN A 83 2.54 -2.83 19.88
C ASN A 83 2.11 -3.26 18.48
N THR A 84 2.44 -4.49 18.10
CA THR A 84 2.20 -5.02 16.76
C THR A 84 0.70 -5.14 16.47
N PRO A 85 0.17 -4.46 15.42
CA PRO A 85 -1.23 -4.62 15.01
C PRO A 85 -1.59 -6.05 14.65
N ALA A 86 -2.84 -6.43 14.88
CA ALA A 86 -3.28 -7.82 14.74
C ALA A 86 -3.08 -8.39 13.31
N SER A 87 -3.33 -7.59 12.27
CA SER A 87 -3.07 -8.01 10.89
C SER A 87 -1.58 -8.20 10.62
N LEU A 88 -0.74 -7.29 11.13
CA LEU A 88 0.71 -7.36 10.99
C LEU A 88 1.30 -8.58 11.72
N LYS A 89 0.75 -8.95 12.90
CA LYS A 89 1.12 -10.21 13.58
C LYS A 89 0.91 -11.43 12.70
N ASN A 90 -0.21 -11.50 11.98
CA ASN A 90 -0.49 -12.60 11.07
C ASN A 90 0.41 -12.58 9.83
N ILE A 91 0.76 -11.39 9.31
CA ILE A 91 1.75 -11.26 8.24
C ILE A 91 3.10 -11.81 8.70
N PHE A 92 3.59 -11.38 9.85
CA PHE A 92 4.85 -11.87 10.42
C PHE A 92 4.85 -13.36 10.69
N LYS A 93 3.75 -13.90 11.27
CA LYS A 93 3.60 -15.35 11.47
C LYS A 93 3.66 -16.13 10.16
N LYS A 94 3.05 -15.60 9.08
CA LYS A 94 3.11 -16.22 7.76
C LYS A 94 4.53 -16.20 7.21
N LEU A 95 5.24 -15.09 7.33
CA LEU A 95 6.62 -14.97 6.87
C LEU A 95 7.60 -15.86 7.66
N GLU A 96 7.36 -16.00 8.97
CA GLU A 96 8.10 -16.97 9.79
C GLU A 96 7.87 -18.42 9.32
N GLN A 97 6.62 -18.77 8.97
CA GLN A 97 6.29 -20.09 8.40
C GLN A 97 6.95 -20.33 7.04
N ASP A 98 6.99 -19.31 6.17
CA ASP A 98 7.48 -19.44 4.81
C ASP A 98 9.01 -19.40 4.71
N PHE A 99 9.67 -18.60 5.55
CA PHE A 99 11.10 -18.31 5.43
C PHE A 99 11.91 -18.48 6.73
N GLY A 100 11.25 -18.78 7.85
CA GLY A 100 11.91 -18.83 9.16
C GLY A 100 12.42 -17.45 9.65
N CYS A 101 12.02 -16.36 9.01
CA CYS A 101 12.48 -15.03 9.38
C CYS A 101 11.78 -14.51 10.63
N LYS A 102 12.54 -13.75 11.45
CA LYS A 102 12.00 -13.05 12.61
C LYS A 102 11.87 -11.55 12.30
N HIS A 103 10.93 -10.90 12.95
CA HIS A 103 10.69 -9.48 12.83
C HIS A 103 10.93 -8.79 14.17
N ASN A 104 11.86 -7.83 14.19
CA ASN A 104 12.26 -7.09 15.38
C ASN A 104 11.63 -5.69 15.43
N THR A 105 10.93 -5.29 14.39
CA THR A 105 10.25 -4.00 14.27
C THR A 105 8.94 -4.15 13.53
N ASN A 106 8.00 -3.25 13.79
CA ASN A 106 6.73 -3.14 13.07
C ASN A 106 6.84 -2.21 11.84
N LEU A 107 8.01 -1.61 11.63
CA LEU A 107 8.29 -0.76 10.48
C LEU A 107 8.65 -1.61 9.26
N LEU A 108 7.88 -1.45 8.19
CA LEU A 108 8.10 -2.15 6.93
C LEU A 108 8.88 -1.31 5.89
N THR A 109 9.57 -0.26 6.34
CA THR A 109 10.37 0.61 5.46
C THR A 109 11.50 -0.13 4.74
N ALA A 110 11.98 -1.25 5.31
CA ALA A 110 12.95 -2.13 4.65
C ALA A 110 12.38 -2.80 3.40
N TRP A 111 11.07 -3.07 3.36
CA TRP A 111 10.39 -3.60 2.18
C TRP A 111 10.26 -2.55 1.08
N GLU A 112 9.86 -1.32 1.44
CA GLU A 112 9.79 -0.19 0.50
C GLU A 112 11.14 0.05 -0.22
N LYS A 113 12.23 0.03 0.55
CA LYS A 113 13.60 0.17 0.00
C LYS A 113 13.98 -0.94 -0.98
N GLN A 114 13.32 -2.09 -0.90
CA GLN A 114 13.51 -3.22 -1.82
C GLN A 114 12.51 -3.22 -2.99
N GLY A 115 11.67 -2.19 -3.14
CA GLY A 115 10.70 -2.08 -4.21
C GLY A 115 9.35 -2.74 -3.92
N VAL A 116 9.00 -2.93 -2.64
CA VAL A 116 7.66 -3.34 -2.22
C VAL A 116 6.85 -2.08 -1.89
N LEU A 117 5.99 -1.65 -2.80
CA LEU A 117 5.11 -0.50 -2.61
C LEU A 117 3.94 -0.85 -1.69
N LEU A 118 3.91 -0.27 -0.49
CA LEU A 118 2.87 -0.46 0.53
C LEU A 118 1.82 0.66 0.44
N LEU A 119 0.87 0.53 -0.47
CA LEU A 119 -0.04 1.61 -0.85
C LEU A 119 -1.47 1.38 -0.36
N ASN A 120 -2.01 2.31 0.42
CA ASN A 120 -3.43 2.36 0.76
C ASN A 120 -4.27 2.98 -0.37
N THR A 121 -5.54 2.58 -0.49
CA THR A 121 -6.50 3.20 -1.42
C THR A 121 -7.04 4.53 -0.91
N ALA A 122 -7.03 4.76 0.42
CA ALA A 122 -7.19 6.07 1.04
C ALA A 122 -5.90 6.42 1.77
N LEU A 123 -5.20 7.50 1.37
CA LEU A 123 -3.92 7.87 2.01
C LEU A 123 -4.12 8.64 3.31
N THR A 124 -5.36 9.01 3.63
CA THR A 124 -5.72 9.70 4.86
C THR A 124 -6.97 9.09 5.48
N PHE A 125 -7.11 9.26 6.79
CA PHE A 125 -8.19 8.74 7.59
C PHE A 125 -8.66 9.81 8.61
N GLU A 126 -9.98 9.97 8.75
CA GLU A 126 -10.62 10.89 9.69
C GLU A 126 -11.60 10.13 10.56
N GLY A 127 -11.25 9.89 11.83
CA GLY A 127 -12.13 9.23 12.80
C GLY A 127 -12.48 7.77 12.46
N LYS A 128 -13.46 7.22 13.19
CA LYS A 128 -13.88 5.80 13.06
C LYS A 128 -15.17 5.62 12.26
N ASP A 129 -15.71 6.67 11.67
CA ASP A 129 -16.96 6.61 10.90
C ASP A 129 -16.71 6.07 9.50
N THR A 130 -17.45 5.04 9.12
CA THR A 130 -17.39 4.43 7.78
C THR A 130 -17.78 5.40 6.67
N LYS A 131 -18.60 6.43 6.97
CA LYS A 131 -18.94 7.48 6.02
C LYS A 131 -17.71 8.33 5.70
N LEU A 132 -16.97 8.76 6.72
CA LEU A 132 -15.73 9.53 6.58
C LEU A 132 -14.65 8.74 5.81
N LEU A 133 -14.53 7.44 6.10
CA LEU A 133 -13.64 6.57 5.33
C LEU A 133 -14.00 6.56 3.83
N ARG A 134 -15.28 6.46 3.50
CA ARG A 134 -15.73 6.50 2.09
C ARG A 134 -15.46 7.85 1.43
N GLU A 135 -15.58 8.95 2.17
CA GLU A 135 -15.23 10.28 1.68
C GLU A 135 -13.73 10.37 1.36
N HIS A 136 -12.85 9.93 2.26
CA HIS A 136 -11.41 9.90 2.02
C HIS A 136 -11.04 8.97 0.86
N THR A 137 -11.66 7.79 0.75
CA THR A 137 -11.45 6.88 -0.39
C THR A 137 -11.82 7.57 -1.72
N LYS A 138 -12.96 8.27 -1.77
CA LYS A 138 -13.37 9.02 -2.98
C LYS A 138 -12.43 10.17 -3.29
N LEU A 139 -11.95 10.88 -2.27
CA LEU A 139 -11.04 12.00 -2.42
C LEU A 139 -9.71 11.56 -3.04
N TRP A 140 -9.16 10.41 -2.59
CA TRP A 140 -7.91 9.86 -3.10
C TRP A 140 -8.06 9.05 -4.39
N ALA A 141 -9.28 8.66 -4.79
CA ALA A 141 -9.51 7.79 -5.93
C ALA A 141 -8.83 8.25 -7.24
N PRO A 142 -8.87 9.55 -7.65
CA PRO A 142 -8.19 9.98 -8.88
C PRO A 142 -6.66 9.79 -8.82
N VAL A 143 -6.05 10.01 -7.65
CA VAL A 143 -4.61 9.82 -7.44
C VAL A 143 -4.25 8.34 -7.51
N ILE A 144 -5.01 7.48 -6.83
CA ILE A 144 -4.76 6.03 -6.81
C ILE A 144 -5.00 5.42 -8.20
N GLU A 145 -6.02 5.86 -8.93
CA GLU A 145 -6.27 5.43 -10.30
C GLU A 145 -5.11 5.79 -11.25
N ASN A 146 -4.57 7.00 -11.11
CA ASN A 146 -3.39 7.41 -11.87
C ASN A 146 -2.17 6.53 -11.54
N ILE A 147 -1.89 6.28 -10.24
CA ILE A 147 -0.79 5.40 -9.80
C ILE A 147 -0.97 3.99 -10.38
N TYR A 148 -2.17 3.41 -10.27
CA TYR A 148 -2.44 2.07 -10.80
C TYR A 148 -2.28 2.01 -12.32
N THR A 149 -2.73 3.06 -13.02
CA THR A 149 -2.64 3.15 -14.48
C THR A 149 -1.19 3.17 -14.96
N ILE A 150 -0.33 3.99 -14.34
CA ILE A 150 1.09 4.05 -14.74
C ILE A 150 1.85 2.77 -14.36
N LEU A 151 1.56 2.15 -13.20
CA LEU A 151 2.12 0.86 -12.81
C LEU A 151 1.69 -0.25 -13.76
N ARG A 152 0.40 -0.32 -14.11
CA ARG A 152 -0.13 -1.28 -15.07
C ARG A 152 0.54 -1.10 -16.45
N LYS A 153 0.66 0.14 -16.93
CA LYS A 153 1.28 0.45 -18.23
C LYS A 153 2.74 0.03 -18.29
N ARG A 154 3.47 0.16 -17.18
CA ARG A 154 4.87 -0.29 -17.11
C ARG A 154 4.98 -1.81 -17.18
N GLY A 155 4.04 -2.55 -16.58
CA GLY A 155 4.10 -4.00 -16.45
C GLY A 155 5.16 -4.51 -15.47
N ASN A 156 5.53 -5.79 -15.58
CA ASN A 156 6.53 -6.47 -14.74
C ASN A 156 6.32 -6.19 -13.23
N LEU A 157 5.14 -6.54 -12.72
CA LEU A 157 4.68 -6.21 -11.38
C LEU A 157 3.98 -7.40 -10.73
N ILE A 158 4.30 -7.66 -9.48
CA ILE A 158 3.57 -8.59 -8.64
C ILE A 158 2.60 -7.78 -7.77
N ILE A 159 1.34 -8.20 -7.70
CA ILE A 159 0.30 -7.51 -6.93
C ILE A 159 -0.28 -8.46 -5.91
N MET A 160 -0.24 -8.08 -4.65
CA MET A 160 -0.87 -8.82 -3.55
C MET A 160 -2.13 -8.08 -3.11
N ARG A 161 -3.32 -8.72 -3.30
CA ARG A 161 -4.62 -8.18 -2.95
C ARG A 161 -5.23 -8.97 -1.81
N TRP A 162 -5.12 -8.44 -0.60
CA TRP A 162 -5.54 -9.12 0.62
C TRP A 162 -6.94 -8.72 1.04
N GLY A 163 -7.90 -9.62 0.83
CA GLY A 163 -9.31 -9.46 1.17
C GLY A 163 -10.12 -8.71 0.11
N SER A 164 -11.43 -8.69 0.31
CA SER A 164 -12.39 -8.20 -0.69
C SER A 164 -12.20 -6.73 -1.06
N HIS A 165 -11.75 -5.88 -0.14
CA HIS A 165 -11.49 -4.47 -0.46
C HIS A 165 -10.40 -4.35 -1.53
N ALA A 166 -9.23 -4.95 -1.32
CA ALA A 166 -8.11 -4.87 -2.27
C ALA A 166 -8.44 -5.53 -3.62
N GLN A 167 -9.25 -6.61 -3.61
CA GLN A 167 -9.66 -7.33 -4.81
C GLN A 167 -10.70 -6.58 -5.65
N ASN A 168 -11.48 -5.70 -5.03
CA ASN A 168 -12.61 -5.02 -5.66
C ASN A 168 -12.44 -3.49 -5.75
N VAL A 169 -11.21 -2.98 -5.78
CA VAL A 169 -10.96 -1.54 -5.97
C VAL A 169 -11.59 -1.08 -7.29
N LYS A 170 -12.44 -0.05 -7.21
CA LYS A 170 -13.24 0.45 -8.35
C LYS A 170 -12.91 1.91 -8.64
N PHE A 171 -12.82 2.21 -9.94
CA PHE A 171 -12.77 3.57 -10.45
C PHE A 171 -13.87 3.74 -11.51
N GLY A 172 -14.62 4.83 -11.45
CA GLY A 172 -15.77 5.03 -12.34
C GLY A 172 -16.81 3.90 -12.26
N GLY A 173 -16.96 3.23 -11.09
CA GLY A 173 -17.87 2.12 -10.88
C GLY A 173 -17.42 0.75 -11.38
N LYS A 174 -16.30 0.66 -12.09
CA LYS A 174 -15.73 -0.61 -12.60
C LYS A 174 -14.54 -1.05 -11.78
N ILE A 175 -14.39 -2.38 -11.53
CA ILE A 175 -13.20 -2.95 -10.88
C ILE A 175 -11.99 -2.69 -11.78
N PHE A 176 -10.88 -2.23 -11.16
CA PHE A 176 -9.65 -1.97 -11.90
C PHE A 176 -9.07 -3.29 -12.46
N ASN A 177 -8.96 -3.35 -13.78
CA ASN A 177 -8.47 -4.52 -14.48
C ASN A 177 -6.93 -4.47 -14.65
N TRP A 178 -6.22 -5.25 -13.84
CA TRP A 178 -4.77 -5.38 -13.94
C TRP A 178 -4.32 -6.18 -15.17
N GLY A 179 -5.20 -7.00 -15.75
CA GLY A 179 -4.91 -7.87 -16.91
C GLY A 179 -5.00 -7.16 -18.27
N GLU A 180 -5.52 -5.93 -18.35
CA GLU A 180 -5.73 -5.25 -19.63
C GLU A 180 -4.43 -4.69 -20.21
N GLY A 181 -4.00 -5.21 -21.37
CA GLY A 181 -2.81 -4.74 -22.09
C GLY A 181 -1.48 -5.13 -21.46
N ASN A 182 -1.43 -6.18 -20.64
CA ASN A 182 -0.29 -6.45 -19.77
C ASN A 182 0.81 -7.33 -20.31
N ILE A 183 2.03 -6.93 -19.96
CA ILE A 183 3.24 -7.74 -20.04
C ILE A 183 3.75 -7.96 -18.60
N GLY A 184 3.74 -9.23 -18.13
CA GLY A 184 4.40 -9.62 -16.88
C GLY A 184 3.75 -9.14 -15.58
N ILE A 185 2.41 -8.98 -15.51
CA ILE A 185 1.72 -8.76 -14.23
C ILE A 185 1.22 -10.08 -13.66
N THR A 186 1.61 -10.35 -12.41
CA THR A 186 1.09 -11.46 -11.60
C THR A 186 0.27 -10.94 -10.45
N VAL A 187 -0.92 -11.50 -10.24
CA VAL A 187 -1.83 -11.09 -9.14
C VAL A 187 -2.03 -12.26 -8.19
N PHE A 188 -1.78 -12.03 -6.91
CA PHE A 188 -2.08 -12.96 -5.83
C PHE A 188 -3.27 -12.44 -5.01
N ASP A 189 -4.35 -13.22 -5.01
CA ASP A 189 -5.56 -12.97 -4.24
C ASP A 189 -5.64 -13.92 -3.06
N THR A 190 -5.73 -13.35 -1.85
CA THR A 190 -5.94 -14.13 -0.62
C THR A 190 -6.98 -13.44 0.26
N THR A 191 -7.36 -14.10 1.35
CA THR A 191 -8.14 -13.45 2.40
C THR A 191 -7.30 -12.36 3.10
N HIS A 192 -7.96 -11.43 3.79
CA HIS A 192 -7.26 -10.39 4.54
C HIS A 192 -6.49 -11.00 5.73
N PRO A 193 -5.31 -10.47 6.10
CA PRO A 193 -4.51 -11.00 7.23
C PRO A 193 -5.10 -10.71 8.62
N SER A 194 -6.27 -10.08 8.72
CA SER A 194 -6.93 -9.86 10.02
C SER A 194 -7.26 -11.18 10.72
N PRO A 195 -7.32 -11.23 12.07
CA PRO A 195 -7.70 -12.43 12.81
C PRO A 195 -9.03 -13.05 12.37
N LEU A 196 -9.95 -12.22 11.86
CA LEU A 196 -11.27 -12.65 11.40
C LEU A 196 -11.25 -13.51 10.12
N SER A 197 -10.18 -13.42 9.32
CA SER A 197 -10.14 -14.01 7.98
C SER A 197 -8.84 -14.71 7.60
N ALA A 198 -7.74 -14.44 8.28
CA ALA A 198 -6.41 -14.95 7.93
C ALA A 198 -6.38 -16.50 7.79
N HIS A 199 -7.09 -17.21 8.67
CA HIS A 199 -7.18 -18.67 8.66
C HIS A 199 -7.92 -19.26 7.43
N ARG A 200 -8.67 -18.44 6.68
CA ARG A 200 -9.47 -18.88 5.53
C ARG A 200 -8.71 -18.89 4.20
N GLY A 201 -7.43 -18.52 4.19
CA GLY A 201 -6.64 -18.47 2.95
C GLY A 201 -5.30 -17.78 3.07
N PHE A 202 -5.19 -16.66 3.82
CA PHE A 202 -3.93 -15.94 3.95
C PHE A 202 -2.82 -16.82 4.55
N MET A 203 -3.10 -17.55 5.65
CA MET A 203 -2.12 -18.38 6.34
C MET A 203 -1.71 -19.65 5.58
N THR A 204 -2.52 -20.08 4.61
CA THR A 204 -2.26 -21.28 3.79
C THR A 204 -1.78 -20.94 2.38
N SER A 205 -1.71 -19.66 2.02
CA SER A 205 -1.25 -19.22 0.71
C SER A 205 0.27 -19.34 0.57
N ASN A 206 0.76 -19.50 -0.66
CA ASN A 206 2.20 -19.52 -0.98
C ASN A 206 2.65 -18.19 -1.62
N GLN A 207 1.88 -17.10 -1.46
CA GLN A 207 2.09 -15.84 -2.18
C GLN A 207 3.50 -15.25 -2.02
N PHE A 208 4.09 -15.30 -0.83
CA PHE A 208 5.43 -14.76 -0.58
C PHE A 208 6.52 -15.65 -1.20
N ILE A 209 6.37 -16.98 -1.09
CA ILE A 209 7.27 -17.93 -1.72
C ILE A 209 7.23 -17.79 -3.25
N GLU A 210 6.03 -17.78 -3.83
CA GLU A 210 5.84 -17.61 -5.27
C GLU A 210 6.30 -16.25 -5.77
N CYS A 211 6.10 -15.19 -4.99
CA CYS A 211 6.63 -13.87 -5.26
C CYS A 211 8.15 -13.92 -5.44
N ASN A 212 8.86 -14.49 -4.47
CA ASN A 212 10.31 -14.61 -4.53
C ASN A 212 10.78 -15.56 -5.63
N ARG A 213 10.03 -16.64 -5.92
CA ARG A 213 10.32 -17.51 -7.06
C ARG A 213 10.24 -16.76 -8.41
N ILE A 214 9.24 -15.90 -8.59
CA ILE A 214 9.07 -15.09 -9.80
C ILE A 214 10.18 -14.03 -9.91
N LEU A 215 10.52 -13.37 -8.79
CA LEU A 215 11.55 -12.33 -8.75
C LEU A 215 12.97 -12.89 -8.94
N GLY A 216 13.22 -14.16 -8.63
CA GLY A 216 14.53 -14.79 -8.79
C GLY A 216 15.64 -14.06 -8.03
N ASN A 217 16.61 -13.50 -8.75
CA ASN A 217 17.74 -12.76 -8.16
C ASN A 217 17.32 -11.45 -7.47
N ASP A 218 16.13 -10.92 -7.81
CA ASP A 218 15.56 -9.71 -7.20
C ASP A 218 14.60 -10.04 -6.04
N ALA A 219 14.68 -11.27 -5.49
CA ALA A 219 13.85 -11.69 -4.38
C ALA A 219 13.87 -10.70 -3.21
N VAL A 220 12.71 -10.55 -2.55
CA VAL A 220 12.56 -9.67 -1.39
C VAL A 220 13.05 -10.40 -0.14
N ASN A 221 13.89 -9.74 0.64
CA ASN A 221 14.12 -10.14 2.02
C ASN A 221 12.94 -9.62 2.87
N TRP A 222 12.04 -10.53 3.23
CA TRP A 222 10.84 -10.22 4.01
C TRP A 222 11.11 -10.04 5.51
N GLY A 223 12.32 -10.36 5.99
CA GLY A 223 12.74 -10.06 7.38
C GLY A 223 12.86 -8.55 7.63
N THR A 224 12.66 -8.10 8.88
CA THR A 224 12.80 -6.70 9.30
C THR A 224 13.64 -6.58 10.57
#